data_3dfd87b50d4c2ce21213618e6dedba03
#
_entry.id   3dfd87b50d4c2ce21213618e6dedba03
#
_cell.length_a   1.000
_cell.length_b   1.000
_cell.length_c   1.000
_cell.angle_alpha   90.00
_cell.angle_beta   90.00
_cell.angle_gamma   90.00
#
_symmetry.space_group_name_H-M   'P 1'
#
loop_
_entity.id
_entity.type
_entity.pdbx_description
1 polymer ?
#
loop_
_entity_poly.entity_id
_entity_poly.type
_entity_poly.pdbx_seq_one_letter_code
_entity_poly.pdbx_strand_id
1 'polypeptide(L)'
;MSDTKEKILQTALRLFARDGYEAVSVSDIAGELGITKGALYKHYANKRSIFNSIVERMYQIDAERSRRYAVPQEKYCDAPGAYDTVSVEAVRSFTMAQFQFWTEDEFAANFRKMLTLEQYRSEEMAQLHSQCLTAGPLAYMEDIFRDMMGRGILKNSDPQTLSVEFYAPMYLLMGLPNDKKNAKLLEAHIERFIRRHTNCKER
;
A
#
# COMPACT_ATOMS: atom_id res chain seq x y z
N MET A 1 9.26 14.93 14.27
CA MET A 1 9.39 14.00 15.42
C MET A 1 10.79 14.11 16.01
N SER A 2 11.01 13.78 17.31
CA SER A 2 12.39 13.67 17.79
C SER A 2 13.06 12.47 17.11
N ASP A 3 14.34 12.54 16.82
CA ASP A 3 15.12 11.47 16.19
C ASP A 3 14.94 10.11 16.90
N THR A 4 14.90 10.11 18.23
CA THR A 4 14.69 8.90 19.04
C THR A 4 13.29 8.28 18.83
N LYS A 5 12.24 9.11 18.74
CA LYS A 5 10.85 8.60 18.52
C LYS A 5 10.74 7.91 17.17
N GLU A 6 11.38 8.46 16.16
CA GLU A 6 11.44 7.88 14.82
C GLU A 6 12.22 6.56 14.80
N LYS A 7 13.39 6.50 15.44
CA LYS A 7 14.19 5.28 15.55
C LYS A 7 13.42 4.15 16.26
N ILE A 8 12.68 4.47 17.32
CA ILE A 8 11.81 3.48 18.01
C ILE A 8 10.79 2.93 17.05
N LEU A 9 10.10 3.78 16.28
CA LEU A 9 9.06 3.38 15.34
C LEU A 9 9.61 2.45 14.23
N GLN A 10 10.71 2.84 13.60
CA GLN A 10 11.35 2.06 12.54
C GLN A 10 11.88 0.72 13.05
N THR A 11 12.53 0.71 14.22
CA THR A 11 13.03 -0.52 14.84
C THR A 11 11.90 -1.46 15.21
N ALA A 12 10.82 -0.93 15.81
CA ALA A 12 9.64 -1.73 16.15
C ALA A 12 9.03 -2.36 14.90
N LEU A 13 8.83 -1.58 13.83
CA LEU A 13 8.29 -2.09 12.57
C LEU A 13 9.16 -3.19 11.97
N ARG A 14 10.47 -3.03 11.97
CA ARG A 14 11.42 -4.05 11.49
C ARG A 14 11.32 -5.34 12.30
N LEU A 15 11.24 -5.25 13.62
CA LEU A 15 11.07 -6.41 14.49
C LEU A 15 9.70 -7.06 14.29
N PHE A 16 8.61 -6.29 14.20
CA PHE A 16 7.28 -6.83 13.90
C PHE A 16 7.21 -7.53 12.55
N ALA A 17 7.91 -7.01 11.54
CA ALA A 17 8.00 -7.62 10.21
C ALA A 17 8.82 -8.91 10.17
N ARG A 18 9.76 -9.09 11.12
CA ARG A 18 10.61 -10.28 11.23
C ARG A 18 9.96 -11.37 12.08
N ASP A 19 9.49 -11.01 13.25
CA ASP A 19 9.12 -11.96 14.30
C ASP A 19 7.61 -12.01 14.57
N GLY A 20 6.83 -11.06 14.03
CA GLY A 20 5.42 -10.85 14.31
C GLY A 20 5.18 -9.91 15.47
N TYR A 21 4.02 -9.23 15.46
CA TYR A 21 3.68 -8.22 16.45
C TYR A 21 3.60 -8.82 17.87
N GLU A 22 2.98 -9.99 18.05
CA GLU A 22 2.78 -10.56 19.38
C GLU A 22 4.09 -11.00 20.03
N ALA A 23 5.01 -11.57 19.26
CA ALA A 23 6.29 -12.09 19.78
C ALA A 23 7.24 -10.99 20.26
N VAL A 24 7.13 -9.78 19.73
CA VAL A 24 8.05 -8.67 20.06
C VAL A 24 7.56 -7.91 21.28
N SER A 25 8.45 -7.75 22.27
CA SER A 25 8.22 -6.95 23.47
C SER A 25 8.83 -5.55 23.39
N VAL A 26 8.38 -4.63 24.26
CA VAL A 26 9.03 -3.30 24.42
C VAL A 26 10.50 -3.44 24.85
N SER A 27 10.84 -4.54 25.54
CA SER A 27 12.23 -4.83 25.93
C SER A 27 13.11 -5.15 24.74
N ASP A 28 12.57 -5.91 23.77
CA ASP A 28 13.31 -6.29 22.56
C ASP A 28 13.59 -5.04 21.72
N ILE A 29 12.58 -4.16 21.58
CA ILE A 29 12.75 -2.88 20.87
C ILE A 29 13.80 -1.99 21.55
N ALA A 30 13.73 -1.86 22.88
CA ALA A 30 14.68 -1.06 23.65
C ALA A 30 16.10 -1.65 23.58
N GLY A 31 16.22 -2.98 23.69
CA GLY A 31 17.49 -3.71 23.59
C GLY A 31 18.15 -3.54 22.23
N GLU A 32 17.38 -3.66 21.14
CA GLU A 32 17.87 -3.46 19.77
C GLU A 32 18.40 -2.04 19.52
N LEU A 33 17.81 -1.05 20.20
CA LEU A 33 18.24 0.36 20.12
C LEU A 33 19.36 0.72 21.10
N GLY A 34 19.73 -0.19 22.01
CA GLY A 34 20.71 0.11 23.07
C GLY A 34 20.20 1.14 24.08
N ILE A 35 18.88 1.26 24.30
CA ILE A 35 18.28 2.18 25.25
C ILE A 35 17.56 1.43 26.37
N THR A 36 17.30 2.09 27.49
CA THR A 36 16.50 1.51 28.58
C THR A 36 15.00 1.53 28.23
N LYS A 37 14.22 0.59 28.80
CA LYS A 37 12.75 0.63 28.73
C LYS A 37 12.18 1.98 29.19
N GLY A 38 12.73 2.56 30.28
CA GLY A 38 12.30 3.84 30.77
C GLY A 38 12.51 4.99 29.77
N ALA A 39 13.59 4.93 28.98
CA ALA A 39 13.82 5.88 27.91
C ALA A 39 12.80 5.71 26.76
N LEU A 40 12.46 4.47 26.42
CA LEU A 40 11.43 4.18 25.41
C LEU A 40 10.05 4.68 25.87
N TYR A 41 9.67 4.45 27.13
CA TYR A 41 8.38 4.88 27.66
C TYR A 41 8.20 6.40 27.76
N LYS A 42 9.27 7.20 27.64
CA LYS A 42 9.16 8.67 27.47
C LYS A 42 8.57 9.07 26.11
N HIS A 43 8.63 8.17 25.11
CA HIS A 43 8.17 8.42 23.75
C HIS A 43 6.85 7.71 23.41
N TYR A 44 6.64 6.51 23.95
CA TYR A 44 5.49 5.68 23.67
C TYR A 44 4.98 5.00 24.95
N ALA A 45 3.70 5.10 25.22
CA ALA A 45 3.09 4.57 26.44
C ALA A 45 3.17 3.03 26.53
N ASN A 46 3.11 2.33 25.39
CA ASN A 46 3.11 0.86 25.32
C ASN A 46 3.38 0.41 23.86
N LYS A 47 3.50 -0.93 23.66
CA LYS A 47 3.70 -1.54 22.33
C LYS A 47 2.58 -1.14 21.34
N ARG A 48 1.33 -1.10 21.83
CA ARG A 48 0.18 -0.71 21.03
C ARG A 48 0.26 0.72 20.50
N SER A 49 0.75 1.66 21.29
CA SER A 49 0.91 3.06 20.83
C SER A 49 1.98 3.20 19.75
N ILE A 50 3.02 2.35 19.76
CA ILE A 50 4.00 2.28 18.67
C ILE A 50 3.32 1.75 17.40
N PHE A 51 2.58 0.66 17.49
CA PHE A 51 1.86 0.08 16.36
C PHE A 51 0.88 1.08 15.73
N ASN A 52 0.08 1.76 16.55
CA ASN A 52 -0.86 2.78 16.06
C ASN A 52 -0.14 3.91 15.30
N SER A 53 1.02 4.35 15.81
CA SER A 53 1.83 5.38 15.12
C SER A 53 2.43 4.87 13.80
N ILE A 54 2.74 3.58 13.69
CA ILE A 54 3.16 2.95 12.42
C ILE A 54 2.01 2.99 11.40
N VAL A 55 0.81 2.59 11.81
CA VAL A 55 -0.39 2.59 10.95
C VAL A 55 -0.74 4.01 10.50
N GLU A 56 -0.78 4.96 11.44
CA GLU A 56 -1.04 6.37 11.14
C GLU A 56 -0.04 6.94 10.12
N ARG A 57 1.24 6.64 10.30
CA ARG A 57 2.27 7.08 9.37
C ARG A 57 2.08 6.49 7.98
N MET A 58 1.69 5.22 7.87
CA MET A 58 1.38 4.61 6.58
C MET A 58 0.27 5.35 5.86
N TYR A 59 -0.82 5.69 6.55
CA TYR A 59 -1.91 6.47 5.96
C TYR A 59 -1.47 7.88 5.54
N GLN A 60 -0.61 8.54 6.31
CA GLN A 60 -0.06 9.84 5.93
C GLN A 60 0.77 9.75 4.65
N ILE A 61 1.65 8.75 4.55
CA ILE A 61 2.46 8.48 3.36
C ILE A 61 1.56 8.20 2.15
N ASP A 62 0.54 7.37 2.32
CA ASP A 62 -0.39 7.02 1.23
C ASP A 62 -1.14 8.27 0.71
N ALA A 63 -1.64 9.12 1.60
CA ALA A 63 -2.28 10.38 1.25
C ALA A 63 -1.34 11.36 0.53
N GLU A 64 -0.07 11.45 0.94
CA GLU A 64 0.93 12.28 0.26
C GLU A 64 1.24 11.75 -1.14
N ARG A 65 1.31 10.44 -1.31
CA ARG A 65 1.55 9.79 -2.59
C ARG A 65 0.38 9.97 -3.55
N SER A 66 -0.85 9.80 -3.10
CA SER A 66 -2.05 10.03 -3.93
C SER A 66 -2.09 11.46 -4.48
N ARG A 67 -1.78 12.46 -3.64
CA ARG A 67 -1.64 13.86 -4.09
C ARG A 67 -0.54 14.04 -5.13
N ARG A 68 0.63 13.42 -4.91
CA ARG A 68 1.78 13.53 -5.82
C ARG A 68 1.50 12.98 -7.22
N TYR A 69 0.70 11.92 -7.32
CA TYR A 69 0.38 11.27 -8.59
C TYR A 69 -0.95 11.75 -9.18
N ALA A 70 -1.58 12.76 -8.58
CA ALA A 70 -2.87 13.31 -9.02
C ALA A 70 -3.95 12.21 -9.20
N VAL A 71 -4.00 11.28 -8.26
CA VAL A 71 -5.02 10.24 -8.19
C VAL A 71 -5.95 10.49 -7.00
N PRO A 72 -7.23 10.08 -7.08
CA PRO A 72 -8.20 10.33 -6.00
C PRO A 72 -7.74 9.71 -4.68
N GLN A 73 -8.02 10.39 -3.56
CA GLN A 73 -7.79 9.88 -2.20
C GLN A 73 -9.08 9.35 -1.58
N GLU A 74 -10.20 9.90 -1.99
CA GLU A 74 -11.52 9.58 -1.48
C GLU A 74 -12.21 8.57 -2.39
N LYS A 75 -13.19 7.85 -1.86
CA LYS A 75 -14.00 6.93 -2.66
C LYS A 75 -14.82 7.71 -3.70
N TYR A 76 -15.12 7.04 -4.80
CA TYR A 76 -15.93 7.66 -5.87
C TYR A 76 -17.28 8.18 -5.38
N CYS A 77 -17.96 7.48 -4.47
CA CYS A 77 -19.23 7.94 -3.90
C CYS A 77 -19.12 9.25 -3.09
N ASP A 78 -17.95 9.54 -2.53
CA ASP A 78 -17.73 10.70 -1.67
C ASP A 78 -17.22 11.91 -2.46
N ALA A 79 -16.43 11.69 -3.53
CA ALA A 79 -15.86 12.73 -4.37
C ALA A 79 -15.75 12.31 -5.85
N PRO A 80 -16.87 12.11 -6.58
CA PRO A 80 -16.82 11.63 -7.96
C PRO A 80 -16.03 12.56 -8.89
N GLY A 81 -16.10 13.86 -8.71
CA GLY A 81 -15.36 14.84 -9.53
C GLY A 81 -13.84 14.74 -9.44
N ALA A 82 -13.29 14.08 -8.39
CA ALA A 82 -11.87 13.85 -8.29
C ALA A 82 -11.36 12.82 -9.31
N TYR A 83 -12.25 12.03 -9.89
CA TYR A 83 -11.93 10.99 -10.88
C TYR A 83 -11.91 11.53 -12.31
N ASP A 84 -12.58 12.65 -12.59
CA ASP A 84 -12.74 13.20 -13.95
C ASP A 84 -11.42 13.47 -14.68
N THR A 85 -10.35 13.71 -13.95
CA THR A 85 -9.01 14.02 -14.48
C THR A 85 -8.07 12.83 -14.57
N VAL A 86 -8.47 11.67 -14.06
CA VAL A 86 -7.60 10.47 -14.06
C VAL A 86 -7.40 9.98 -15.49
N SER A 87 -6.15 9.96 -15.94
CA SER A 87 -5.74 9.44 -17.24
C SER A 87 -5.18 8.02 -17.14
N VAL A 88 -5.13 7.32 -18.28
CA VAL A 88 -4.47 6.01 -18.38
C VAL A 88 -3.01 6.07 -17.94
N GLU A 89 -2.31 7.15 -18.28
CA GLU A 89 -0.91 7.34 -17.90
C GLU A 89 -0.76 7.61 -16.39
N ALA A 90 -1.70 8.33 -15.77
CA ALA A 90 -1.72 8.50 -14.31
C ALA A 90 -1.89 7.16 -13.61
N VAL A 91 -2.80 6.29 -14.07
CA VAL A 91 -2.99 4.93 -13.53
C VAL A 91 -1.71 4.10 -13.68
N ARG A 92 -1.09 4.11 -14.88
CA ARG A 92 0.18 3.41 -15.13
C ARG A 92 1.27 3.87 -14.18
N SER A 93 1.52 5.16 -14.14
CA SER A 93 2.61 5.77 -13.35
C SER A 93 2.39 5.55 -11.85
N PHE A 94 1.17 5.72 -11.37
CA PHE A 94 0.82 5.46 -9.97
C PHE A 94 1.03 3.99 -9.61
N THR A 95 0.56 3.05 -10.45
CA THR A 95 0.71 1.61 -10.18
C THR A 95 2.17 1.19 -10.10
N MET A 96 3.01 1.67 -11.03
CA MET A 96 4.44 1.39 -10.99
C MET A 96 5.11 1.98 -9.75
N ALA A 97 4.74 3.21 -9.40
CA ALA A 97 5.24 3.86 -8.19
C ALA A 97 4.77 3.14 -6.90
N GLN A 98 3.55 2.64 -6.86
CA GLN A 98 3.05 1.82 -5.74
C GLN A 98 3.81 0.50 -5.63
N PHE A 99 4.07 -0.17 -6.74
CA PHE A 99 4.88 -1.38 -6.73
C PHE A 99 6.29 -1.13 -6.15
N GLN A 100 6.98 -0.10 -6.63
CA GLN A 100 8.30 0.28 -6.12
C GLN A 100 8.25 0.63 -4.62
N PHE A 101 7.25 1.39 -4.20
CA PHE A 101 7.06 1.73 -2.80
C PHE A 101 6.91 0.49 -1.92
N TRP A 102 6.03 -0.43 -2.28
CA TRP A 102 5.79 -1.65 -1.49
C TRP A 102 6.97 -2.64 -1.51
N THR A 103 7.89 -2.54 -2.46
CA THR A 103 9.01 -3.49 -2.63
C THR A 103 10.38 -2.92 -2.27
N GLU A 104 10.59 -1.61 -2.44
CA GLU A 104 11.89 -0.96 -2.30
C GLU A 104 11.98 0.00 -1.11
N ASP A 105 10.87 0.63 -0.70
CA ASP A 105 10.86 1.46 0.50
C ASP A 105 10.88 0.57 1.75
N GLU A 106 11.86 0.80 2.64
CA GLU A 106 12.06 -0.06 3.81
C GLU A 106 10.85 -0.05 4.75
N PHE A 107 10.24 1.13 4.97
CA PHE A 107 9.07 1.24 5.85
C PHE A 107 7.86 0.49 5.27
N ALA A 108 7.55 0.71 4.01
CA ALA A 108 6.42 0.07 3.33
C ALA A 108 6.62 -1.44 3.21
N ALA A 109 7.82 -1.90 2.83
CA ALA A 109 8.13 -3.31 2.71
C ALA A 109 8.01 -4.05 4.05
N ASN A 110 8.47 -3.45 5.15
CA ASN A 110 8.31 -4.00 6.49
C ASN A 110 6.85 -3.95 6.96
N PHE A 111 6.12 -2.88 6.67
CA PHE A 111 4.69 -2.79 6.99
C PHE A 111 3.89 -3.89 6.28
N ARG A 112 4.12 -4.09 4.98
CA ARG A 112 3.51 -5.18 4.20
C ARG A 112 3.83 -6.56 4.78
N LYS A 113 5.11 -6.83 5.12
CA LYS A 113 5.52 -8.11 5.72
C LYS A 113 4.84 -8.33 7.06
N MET A 114 4.79 -7.33 7.93
CA MET A 114 4.09 -7.39 9.21
C MET A 114 2.62 -7.76 9.02
N LEU A 115 1.91 -7.06 8.14
CA LEU A 115 0.50 -7.35 7.86
C LEU A 115 0.31 -8.77 7.31
N THR A 116 1.20 -9.23 6.42
CA THR A 116 1.14 -10.58 5.86
C THR A 116 1.32 -11.66 6.92
N LEU A 117 2.19 -11.45 7.92
CA LEU A 117 2.38 -12.37 9.04
C LEU A 117 1.17 -12.39 9.98
N GLU A 118 0.57 -11.23 10.21
CA GLU A 118 -0.44 -11.05 11.25
C GLU A 118 -1.89 -11.25 10.77
N GLN A 119 -2.14 -11.29 9.46
CA GLN A 119 -3.50 -11.34 8.88
C GLN A 119 -4.39 -12.47 9.39
N TYR A 120 -3.81 -13.57 9.87
CA TYR A 120 -4.56 -14.72 10.39
C TYR A 120 -4.62 -14.78 11.92
N ARG A 121 -4.03 -13.80 12.62
CA ARG A 121 -3.92 -13.81 14.08
C ARG A 121 -5.04 -13.04 14.79
N SER A 122 -5.59 -12.02 14.14
CA SER A 122 -6.71 -11.26 14.66
C SER A 122 -7.56 -10.66 13.55
N GLU A 123 -8.83 -10.41 13.83
CA GLU A 123 -9.75 -9.76 12.90
C GLU A 123 -9.27 -8.36 12.52
N GLU A 124 -8.72 -7.59 13.47
CA GLU A 124 -8.15 -6.27 13.22
C GLU A 124 -7.01 -6.32 12.19
N MET A 125 -6.09 -7.27 12.34
CA MET A 125 -4.96 -7.43 11.42
C MET A 125 -5.43 -7.91 10.05
N ALA A 126 -6.42 -8.81 10.00
CA ALA A 126 -7.04 -9.24 8.75
C ALA A 126 -7.71 -8.07 8.02
N GLN A 127 -8.44 -7.23 8.73
CA GLN A 127 -9.08 -6.04 8.17
C GLN A 127 -8.04 -5.03 7.66
N LEU A 128 -6.98 -4.76 8.43
CA LEU A 128 -5.92 -3.84 8.03
C LEU A 128 -5.15 -4.37 6.80
N HIS A 129 -4.83 -5.67 6.77
CA HIS A 129 -4.24 -6.32 5.59
C HIS A 129 -5.16 -6.18 4.38
N SER A 130 -6.44 -6.47 4.55
CA SER A 130 -7.45 -6.38 3.48
C SER A 130 -7.57 -4.96 2.94
N GLN A 131 -7.64 -3.97 3.82
CA GLN A 131 -7.75 -2.56 3.46
C GLN A 131 -6.51 -2.05 2.72
N CYS A 132 -5.31 -2.43 3.15
CA CYS A 132 -4.08 -1.91 2.56
C CYS A 132 -3.59 -2.67 1.32
N LEU A 133 -3.87 -4.00 1.24
CA LEU A 133 -3.18 -4.87 0.29
C LEU A 133 -4.10 -5.69 -0.63
N THR A 134 -5.39 -5.83 -0.32
CA THR A 134 -6.30 -6.66 -1.13
C THR A 134 -7.60 -5.95 -1.48
N ALA A 135 -8.63 -6.02 -0.65
CA ALA A 135 -9.95 -5.46 -0.98
C ALA A 135 -9.93 -3.94 -1.20
N GLY A 136 -9.13 -3.19 -0.42
CA GLY A 136 -9.01 -1.74 -0.60
C GLY A 136 -8.48 -1.34 -1.98
N PRO A 137 -7.30 -1.84 -2.40
CA PRO A 137 -6.79 -1.59 -3.76
C PRO A 137 -7.72 -2.06 -4.88
N LEU A 138 -8.42 -3.20 -4.71
CA LEU A 138 -9.39 -3.68 -5.71
C LEU A 138 -10.57 -2.72 -5.84
N ALA A 139 -11.17 -2.29 -4.73
CA ALA A 139 -12.28 -1.33 -4.73
C ALA A 139 -11.85 0.02 -5.34
N TYR A 140 -10.64 0.47 -5.03
CA TYR A 140 -10.08 1.69 -5.59
C TYR A 140 -9.91 1.62 -7.12
N MET A 141 -9.37 0.52 -7.64
CA MET A 141 -9.24 0.31 -9.09
C MET A 141 -10.61 0.13 -9.77
N GLU A 142 -11.57 -0.52 -9.09
CA GLU A 142 -12.94 -0.64 -9.58
C GLU A 142 -13.59 0.73 -9.79
N ASP A 143 -13.45 1.64 -8.84
CA ASP A 143 -13.96 3.02 -8.94
C ASP A 143 -13.32 3.78 -10.11
N ILE A 144 -11.99 3.71 -10.25
CA ILE A 144 -11.27 4.33 -11.37
C ILE A 144 -11.76 3.77 -12.73
N PHE A 145 -11.86 2.46 -12.87
CA PHE A 145 -12.24 1.84 -14.14
C PHE A 145 -13.72 2.09 -14.48
N ARG A 146 -14.61 2.13 -13.49
CA ARG A 146 -16.01 2.52 -13.67
C ARG A 146 -16.12 3.93 -14.23
N ASP A 147 -15.39 4.89 -13.67
CA ASP A 147 -15.33 6.24 -14.16
C ASP A 147 -14.75 6.33 -15.58
N MET A 148 -13.61 5.69 -15.82
CA MET A 148 -12.96 5.69 -17.14
C MET A 148 -13.84 5.04 -18.22
N MET A 149 -14.64 4.03 -17.90
CA MET A 149 -15.64 3.47 -18.81
C MET A 149 -16.77 4.47 -19.08
N GLY A 150 -17.27 5.14 -18.04
CA GLY A 150 -18.29 6.20 -18.18
C GLY A 150 -17.84 7.35 -19.09
N ARG A 151 -16.56 7.72 -19.05
CA ARG A 151 -15.96 8.73 -19.95
C ARG A 151 -15.58 8.17 -21.34
N GLY A 152 -15.76 6.88 -21.59
CA GLY A 152 -15.43 6.25 -22.86
C GLY A 152 -13.91 6.05 -23.11
N ILE A 153 -13.08 6.17 -22.10
CA ILE A 153 -11.63 5.90 -22.15
C ILE A 153 -11.38 4.40 -22.24
N LEU A 154 -12.02 3.62 -21.36
CA LEU A 154 -11.99 2.17 -21.40
C LEU A 154 -13.21 1.61 -22.14
N LYS A 155 -13.04 0.44 -22.75
CA LYS A 155 -14.12 -0.36 -23.29
C LYS A 155 -15.07 -0.78 -22.17
N ASN A 156 -16.36 -0.82 -22.46
CA ASN A 156 -17.36 -1.26 -21.49
C ASN A 156 -17.12 -2.73 -21.10
N SER A 157 -17.05 -2.99 -19.80
CA SER A 157 -16.79 -4.30 -19.20
C SER A 157 -17.28 -4.31 -17.76
N ASP A 158 -17.13 -5.42 -17.05
CA ASP A 158 -17.37 -5.48 -15.61
C ASP A 158 -16.17 -4.86 -14.85
N PRO A 159 -16.35 -3.75 -14.11
CA PRO A 159 -15.27 -3.04 -13.44
C PRO A 159 -14.61 -3.87 -12.33
N GLN A 160 -15.36 -4.74 -11.66
CA GLN A 160 -14.83 -5.62 -10.64
C GLN A 160 -13.87 -6.65 -11.24
N THR A 161 -14.26 -7.30 -12.33
CA THR A 161 -13.39 -8.24 -13.05
C THR A 161 -12.14 -7.55 -13.58
N LEU A 162 -12.27 -6.33 -14.13
CA LEU A 162 -11.12 -5.55 -14.60
C LEU A 162 -10.16 -5.19 -13.48
N SER A 163 -10.66 -4.82 -12.30
CA SER A 163 -9.82 -4.48 -11.15
C SER A 163 -8.99 -5.69 -10.71
N VAL A 164 -9.57 -6.89 -10.70
CA VAL A 164 -8.86 -8.15 -10.40
C VAL A 164 -7.81 -8.45 -11.47
N GLU A 165 -8.17 -8.39 -12.76
CA GLU A 165 -7.23 -8.63 -13.87
C GLU A 165 -6.02 -7.69 -13.79
N PHE A 166 -6.25 -6.42 -13.44
CA PHE A 166 -5.22 -5.41 -13.37
C PHE A 166 -4.30 -5.57 -12.15
N TYR A 167 -4.89 -5.73 -10.96
CA TYR A 167 -4.16 -5.66 -9.69
C TYR A 167 -3.52 -6.99 -9.26
N ALA A 168 -4.12 -8.13 -9.58
CA ALA A 168 -3.63 -9.43 -9.11
C ALA A 168 -2.16 -9.71 -9.43
N PRO A 169 -1.63 -9.39 -10.64
CA PRO A 169 -0.20 -9.57 -10.93
C PRO A 169 0.69 -8.70 -10.05
N MET A 170 0.30 -7.46 -9.76
CA MET A 170 1.05 -6.59 -8.84
C MET A 170 1.14 -7.21 -7.45
N TYR A 171 0.01 -7.65 -6.90
CA TYR A 171 -0.04 -8.29 -5.57
C TYR A 171 0.84 -9.55 -5.52
N LEU A 172 0.76 -10.41 -6.54
CA LEU A 172 1.60 -11.60 -6.65
C LEU A 172 3.10 -11.23 -6.69
N LEU A 173 3.48 -10.29 -7.53
CA LEU A 173 4.88 -9.89 -7.72
C LEU A 173 5.48 -9.21 -6.50
N MET A 174 4.67 -8.48 -5.70
CA MET A 174 5.11 -7.93 -4.42
C MET A 174 5.49 -9.02 -3.40
N GLY A 175 4.92 -10.21 -3.49
CA GLY A 175 5.21 -11.36 -2.61
C GLY A 175 6.47 -12.11 -2.98
N LEU A 176 7.00 -11.91 -4.18
CA LEU A 176 8.23 -12.58 -4.65
C LEU A 176 9.49 -11.85 -4.13
N PRO A 177 10.65 -12.54 -4.11
CA PRO A 177 11.93 -11.87 -3.86
C PRO A 177 12.09 -10.65 -4.76
N ASN A 178 12.54 -9.53 -4.18
CA ASN A 178 12.68 -8.27 -4.92
C ASN A 178 13.75 -8.43 -6.02
N ASP A 179 13.31 -8.44 -7.27
CA ASP A 179 14.13 -8.54 -8.47
C ASP A 179 13.64 -7.49 -9.49
N LYS A 180 14.56 -6.79 -10.13
CA LYS A 180 14.27 -5.87 -11.25
C LYS A 180 13.43 -6.51 -12.36
N LYS A 181 13.47 -7.83 -12.48
CA LYS A 181 12.62 -8.61 -13.39
C LYS A 181 11.14 -8.48 -13.06
N ASN A 182 10.77 -8.41 -11.78
CA ASN A 182 9.38 -8.28 -11.35
C ASN A 182 8.76 -6.95 -11.80
N ALA A 183 9.50 -5.85 -11.68
CA ALA A 183 9.05 -4.55 -12.18
C ALA A 183 8.81 -4.56 -13.70
N LYS A 184 9.70 -5.19 -14.48
CA LYS A 184 9.52 -5.33 -15.93
C LYS A 184 8.33 -6.21 -16.31
N LEU A 185 8.06 -7.27 -15.53
CA LEU A 185 6.88 -8.12 -15.74
C LEU A 185 5.59 -7.35 -15.46
N LEU A 186 5.56 -6.55 -14.39
CA LEU A 186 4.43 -5.71 -14.08
C LEU A 186 4.20 -4.65 -15.16
N GLU A 187 5.25 -3.96 -15.60
CA GLU A 187 5.16 -2.96 -16.67
C GLU A 187 4.60 -3.57 -17.96
N ALA A 188 5.12 -4.72 -18.39
CA ALA A 188 4.61 -5.43 -19.57
C ALA A 188 3.15 -5.88 -19.40
N HIS A 189 2.72 -6.24 -18.18
CA HIS A 189 1.32 -6.55 -17.89
C HIS A 189 0.44 -5.30 -18.03
N ILE A 190 0.83 -4.18 -17.43
CA ILE A 190 0.08 -2.91 -17.50
C ILE A 190 -0.07 -2.45 -18.95
N GLU A 191 1.00 -2.48 -19.73
CA GLU A 191 0.97 -2.10 -21.15
C GLU A 191 0.01 -3.00 -21.96
N ARG A 192 0.03 -4.32 -21.70
CA ARG A 192 -0.88 -5.26 -22.34
C ARG A 192 -2.33 -4.99 -21.97
N PHE A 193 -2.59 -4.74 -20.67
CA PHE A 193 -3.91 -4.41 -20.16
C PHE A 193 -4.45 -3.14 -20.82
N ILE A 194 -3.67 -2.04 -20.83
CA ILE A 194 -4.03 -0.78 -21.45
C ILE A 194 -4.37 -1.00 -22.95
N ARG A 195 -3.48 -1.65 -23.70
CA ARG A 195 -3.69 -1.90 -25.13
C ARG A 195 -4.96 -2.70 -25.42
N ARG A 196 -5.35 -3.63 -24.52
CA ARG A 196 -6.53 -4.48 -24.69
C ARG A 196 -7.82 -3.75 -24.36
N HIS A 197 -7.80 -2.92 -23.34
CA HIS A 197 -9.02 -2.37 -22.73
C HIS A 197 -9.28 -0.90 -23.09
N THR A 198 -8.31 -0.12 -23.60
CA THR A 198 -8.58 1.25 -24.04
C THR A 198 -9.30 1.29 -25.39
N ASN A 199 -10.13 2.32 -25.57
CA ASN A 199 -10.72 2.64 -26.87
C ASN A 199 -9.67 3.25 -27.83
N CYS A 200 -9.76 2.97 -29.14
CA CYS A 200 -8.79 3.39 -30.15
C CYS A 200 -8.68 4.93 -30.37
N LYS A 201 -9.40 5.76 -29.63
CA LYS A 201 -9.41 7.23 -29.80
C LYS A 201 -8.34 7.97 -29.01
N GLU A 202 -7.61 7.31 -28.11
CA GLU A 202 -6.54 7.89 -27.30
C GLU A 202 -5.21 7.12 -27.51
N ARG A 203 -4.68 7.20 -28.72
CA ARG A 203 -3.27 6.86 -28.98
C ARG A 203 -2.45 8.10 -29.19
#